data_bd234f59d1b3568a4297c4bf4d2f8401
#
_entry.id   bd234f59d1b3568a4297c4bf4d2f8401
#
_cell.length_a   1.000
_cell.length_b   1.000
_cell.length_c   1.000
_cell.angle_alpha   90.00
_cell.angle_beta   90.00
_cell.angle_gamma   90.00
#
_symmetry.space_group_name_H-M   'P 1'
#
loop_
_entity.id
_entity.type
_entity.pdbx_description
1 polymer ?
#
loop_
_entity_poly.entity_id
_entity_poly.type
_entity_poly.pdbx_seq_one_letter_code
_entity_poly.pdbx_strand_id
1 'polypeptide(L)'
;LTPRTELADKLLIEISRGCTEMCRFCWAAYAMAPIKQYPAASILKIAREARPLTDRTGLIATAVCDHPEIEAILAGLSELEFHIALSSIKIDAIEAPILQILAKQGERALAIAPEAGNERLRRHINKKVSDAMLRDKARLVFANGFTRLKLYLQVGLPTETDEDVRDIVRTVADLREIAIAEGRAAGRVAQLVPSVNAFIPKPHTPYEDESLASEESLKEKLAFLQREFEGMGNVAFRGMSVGEAVWEAYLAKMDETGADILEQAASGVPVRRLLKEHRERIAAVVRPSCVNPAAVSGAPAPWSFISKR
;
A
#
# COMPACT_ATOMS: atom_id res chain seq x y z
N LEU A 1 6.67 -10.63 20.59
CA LEU A 1 5.30 -11.15 20.76
C LEU A 1 4.56 -10.33 21.83
N THR A 2 3.37 -9.85 21.53
CA THR A 2 2.49 -9.17 22.47
C THR A 2 1.02 -9.43 22.10
N PRO A 3 0.16 -9.78 23.07
CA PRO A 3 -1.25 -10.06 22.79
C PRO A 3 -2.12 -8.80 22.63
N ARG A 4 -1.53 -7.60 22.77
CA ARG A 4 -2.28 -6.33 22.81
C ARG A 4 -2.15 -5.49 21.53
N THR A 5 -1.92 -6.11 20.39
CA THR A 5 -1.84 -5.44 19.07
C THR A 5 -2.67 -6.17 18.04
N GLU A 6 -2.98 -5.51 16.91
CA GLU A 6 -3.65 -6.14 15.77
C GLU A 6 -2.88 -7.33 15.18
N LEU A 7 -1.56 -7.38 15.43
CA LEU A 7 -0.67 -8.46 15.00
C LEU A 7 -0.33 -9.39 16.18
N ALA A 8 -1.24 -9.46 17.18
CA ALA A 8 -1.09 -10.29 18.35
C ALA A 8 -0.74 -11.74 18.00
N ASP A 9 0.07 -12.37 18.84
CA ASP A 9 0.50 -13.77 18.74
C ASP A 9 1.30 -14.12 17.46
N LYS A 10 1.70 -13.13 16.66
CA LYS A 10 2.58 -13.32 15.53
C LYS A 10 4.02 -12.90 15.85
N LEU A 11 4.95 -13.73 15.47
CA LEU A 11 6.36 -13.34 15.38
C LEU A 11 6.56 -12.46 14.15
N LEU A 12 6.85 -11.18 14.33
CA LEU A 12 7.17 -10.28 13.24
C LEU A 12 8.67 -10.29 13.00
N ILE A 13 9.08 -10.68 11.80
CA ILE A 13 10.50 -10.73 11.41
C ILE A 13 10.73 -9.75 10.26
N GLU A 14 11.54 -8.72 10.48
CA GLU A 14 12.00 -7.85 9.40
C GLU A 14 13.05 -8.60 8.58
N ILE A 15 12.75 -8.85 7.30
CA ILE A 15 13.64 -9.57 6.39
C ILE A 15 14.43 -8.64 5.47
N SER A 16 13.86 -7.45 5.20
CA SER A 16 14.54 -6.39 4.48
C SER A 16 13.98 -5.02 4.81
N ARG A 17 14.78 -3.97 4.60
CA ARG A 17 14.41 -2.57 4.79
C ARG A 17 14.81 -1.77 3.56
N GLY A 18 13.88 -0.92 3.07
CA GLY A 18 14.03 -0.17 1.83
C GLY A 18 13.46 -0.90 0.63
N CYS A 19 13.49 -0.23 -0.53
CA CYS A 19 12.97 -0.78 -1.79
C CYS A 19 13.76 -0.18 -2.97
N THR A 20 14.02 -1.00 -3.99
CA THR A 20 14.75 -0.60 -5.20
C THR A 20 13.86 0.01 -6.28
N GLU A 21 12.53 -0.05 -6.15
CA GLU A 21 11.59 0.38 -7.20
C GLU A 21 11.55 1.91 -7.39
N MET A 22 11.87 2.67 -6.35
CA MET A 22 11.92 4.14 -6.41
C MET A 22 10.62 4.76 -6.98
N CYS A 23 9.44 4.21 -6.60
CA CYS A 23 8.17 4.82 -6.94
C CYS A 23 8.12 6.25 -6.40
N ARG A 24 7.75 7.23 -7.24
CA ARG A 24 7.92 8.67 -6.93
C ARG A 24 7.13 9.16 -5.72
N PHE A 25 6.10 8.45 -5.30
CA PHE A 25 5.27 8.77 -4.13
C PHE A 25 5.70 8.05 -2.84
N CYS A 26 6.62 7.06 -2.93
CA CYS A 26 6.87 6.12 -1.85
C CYS A 26 8.00 6.59 -0.94
N TRP A 27 7.65 7.05 0.26
CA TRP A 27 8.62 7.47 1.26
C TRP A 27 9.67 6.39 1.61
N ALA A 28 9.24 5.12 1.71
CA ALA A 28 10.15 4.04 2.09
C ALA A 28 11.29 3.80 1.08
N ALA A 29 11.04 4.08 -0.21
CA ALA A 29 12.07 3.94 -1.25
C ALA A 29 13.21 4.96 -1.09
N TYR A 30 12.90 6.17 -0.62
CA TYR A 30 13.86 7.28 -0.51
C TYR A 30 14.46 7.41 0.89
N ALA A 31 13.63 7.31 1.94
CA ALA A 31 14.09 7.48 3.31
C ALA A 31 14.82 6.25 3.89
N MET A 32 14.57 5.08 3.33
CA MET A 32 15.21 3.82 3.78
C MET A 32 16.27 3.29 2.81
N ALA A 33 16.72 4.11 1.85
CA ALA A 33 17.83 3.73 0.97
C ALA A 33 19.17 3.81 1.72
N PRO A 34 20.19 2.96 1.37
CA PRO A 34 20.09 1.82 0.46
C PRO A 34 19.32 0.65 1.08
N ILE A 35 18.81 -0.26 0.24
CA ILE A 35 18.15 -1.47 0.72
C ILE A 35 19.09 -2.29 1.60
N LYS A 36 18.56 -2.79 2.72
CA LYS A 36 19.23 -3.73 3.61
C LYS A 36 18.45 -5.02 3.64
N GLN A 37 19.14 -6.15 3.46
CA GLN A 37 18.55 -7.49 3.47
C GLN A 37 19.26 -8.35 4.51
N TYR A 38 18.50 -9.17 5.22
CA TYR A 38 19.03 -10.03 6.26
C TYR A 38 19.14 -11.47 5.74
N PRO A 39 20.27 -12.18 5.96
CA PRO A 39 20.45 -13.54 5.44
C PRO A 39 19.35 -14.49 5.91
N ALA A 40 18.89 -15.40 5.03
CA ALA A 40 17.90 -16.42 5.36
C ALA A 40 18.29 -17.24 6.61
N ALA A 41 19.56 -17.56 6.76
CA ALA A 41 20.06 -18.29 7.94
C ALA A 41 19.76 -17.56 9.26
N SER A 42 19.89 -16.22 9.29
CA SER A 42 19.60 -15.41 10.48
C SER A 42 18.10 -15.36 10.76
N ILE A 43 17.29 -15.21 9.72
CA ILE A 43 15.82 -15.19 9.79
C ILE A 43 15.31 -16.54 10.33
N LEU A 44 15.76 -17.64 9.77
CA LEU A 44 15.37 -18.99 10.18
C LEU A 44 15.89 -19.36 11.56
N LYS A 45 17.04 -18.82 11.99
CA LYS A 45 17.51 -18.96 13.37
C LYS A 45 16.51 -18.34 14.35
N ILE A 46 16.13 -17.09 14.13
CA ILE A 46 15.12 -16.39 14.96
C ILE A 46 13.80 -17.16 14.97
N ALA A 47 13.36 -17.67 13.83
CA ALA A 47 12.14 -18.45 13.73
C ALA A 47 12.21 -19.74 14.58
N ARG A 48 13.32 -20.50 14.49
CA ARG A 48 13.50 -21.72 15.32
C ARG A 48 13.47 -21.42 16.80
N GLU A 49 14.12 -20.35 17.24
CA GLU A 49 14.13 -19.94 18.66
C GLU A 49 12.74 -19.52 19.14
N ALA A 50 11.92 -18.93 18.28
CA ALA A 50 10.58 -18.48 18.62
C ALA A 50 9.49 -19.56 18.46
N ARG A 51 9.78 -20.69 17.76
CA ARG A 51 8.79 -21.74 17.48
C ARG A 51 8.06 -22.28 18.73
N PRO A 52 8.72 -22.45 19.90
CA PRO A 52 8.03 -22.88 21.12
C PRO A 52 6.99 -21.86 21.65
N LEU A 53 7.06 -20.60 21.21
CA LEU A 53 6.21 -19.50 21.68
C LEU A 53 5.03 -19.24 20.76
N THR A 54 5.17 -19.54 19.47
CA THR A 54 4.14 -19.28 18.45
C THR A 54 4.39 -20.11 17.20
N ASP A 55 3.31 -20.46 16.51
CA ASP A 55 3.31 -21.06 15.18
C ASP A 55 2.95 -20.06 14.07
N ARG A 56 2.84 -18.76 14.39
CA ARG A 56 2.43 -17.71 13.46
C ARG A 56 3.54 -16.69 13.26
N THR A 57 3.88 -16.42 12.01
CA THR A 57 4.88 -15.39 11.67
C THR A 57 4.36 -14.42 10.62
N GLY A 58 4.80 -13.16 10.69
CA GLY A 58 4.61 -12.15 9.68
C GLY A 58 5.98 -11.67 9.18
N LEU A 59 6.23 -11.77 7.89
CA LEU A 59 7.44 -11.21 7.29
C LEU A 59 7.23 -9.72 7.01
N ILE A 60 8.13 -8.90 7.55
CA ILE A 60 8.11 -7.45 7.39
C ILE A 60 9.18 -7.04 6.39
N ALA A 61 8.75 -6.39 5.33
CA ALA A 61 9.59 -5.71 4.35
C ALA A 61 8.74 -4.74 3.54
N THR A 62 9.37 -3.74 2.94
CA THR A 62 8.71 -2.87 1.95
C THR A 62 8.34 -3.66 0.69
N ALA A 63 9.16 -4.65 0.33
CA ALA A 63 8.97 -5.56 -0.80
C ALA A 63 9.47 -6.96 -0.41
N VAL A 64 8.60 -7.75 0.23
CA VAL A 64 8.97 -9.07 0.80
C VAL A 64 9.56 -10.00 -0.26
N CYS A 65 8.95 -10.08 -1.44
CA CYS A 65 9.35 -11.00 -2.50
C CYS A 65 10.60 -10.54 -3.28
N ASP A 66 11.14 -9.35 -3.02
CA ASP A 66 12.42 -8.90 -3.61
C ASP A 66 13.64 -9.44 -2.85
N HIS A 67 13.42 -10.15 -1.76
CA HIS A 67 14.49 -10.75 -1.01
C HIS A 67 15.13 -11.89 -1.84
N PRO A 68 16.45 -11.89 -2.10
CA PRO A 68 17.09 -12.87 -2.99
C PRO A 68 16.94 -14.32 -2.52
N GLU A 69 16.76 -14.53 -1.22
CA GLU A 69 16.58 -15.86 -0.62
C GLU A 69 15.13 -16.12 -0.18
N ILE A 70 14.12 -15.43 -0.78
CA ILE A 70 12.73 -15.51 -0.31
C ILE A 70 12.18 -16.94 -0.35
N GLU A 71 12.51 -17.72 -1.38
CA GLU A 71 12.06 -19.11 -1.49
C GLU A 71 12.61 -19.97 -0.34
N ALA A 72 13.91 -19.81 -0.03
CA ALA A 72 14.54 -20.52 1.08
C ALA A 72 13.95 -20.12 2.44
N ILE A 73 13.63 -18.82 2.61
CA ILE A 73 12.98 -18.34 3.84
C ILE A 73 11.60 -18.95 3.98
N LEU A 74 10.76 -18.91 2.93
CA LEU A 74 9.40 -19.45 2.96
C LEU A 74 9.41 -20.98 3.15
N ALA A 75 10.30 -21.70 2.45
CA ALA A 75 10.45 -23.13 2.61
C ALA A 75 10.86 -23.50 4.05
N GLY A 76 11.90 -22.86 4.58
CA GLY A 76 12.36 -23.12 5.94
C GLY A 76 11.34 -22.76 7.03
N LEU A 77 10.56 -21.70 6.84
CA LEU A 77 9.44 -21.38 7.75
C LEU A 77 8.31 -22.40 7.64
N SER A 78 8.03 -22.92 6.44
CA SER A 78 7.06 -23.99 6.23
C SER A 78 7.51 -25.31 6.87
N GLU A 79 8.79 -25.67 6.76
CA GLU A 79 9.38 -26.85 7.44
C GLU A 79 9.32 -26.73 8.96
N LEU A 80 9.42 -25.52 9.49
CA LEU A 80 9.21 -25.21 10.90
C LEU A 80 7.74 -25.13 11.28
N GLU A 81 6.81 -25.46 10.37
CA GLU A 81 5.37 -25.45 10.57
C GLU A 81 4.79 -24.08 11.01
N PHE A 82 5.37 -22.98 10.51
CA PHE A 82 4.80 -21.65 10.71
C PHE A 82 3.66 -21.38 9.73
N HIS A 83 2.60 -20.76 10.21
CA HIS A 83 1.62 -20.04 9.40
C HIS A 83 2.20 -18.69 9.02
N ILE A 84 2.53 -18.49 7.74
CA ILE A 84 3.22 -17.31 7.24
C ILE A 84 2.20 -16.30 6.74
N ALA A 85 2.21 -15.09 7.32
CA ALA A 85 1.47 -13.96 6.79
C ALA A 85 2.40 -13.04 5.99
N LEU A 86 2.02 -12.73 4.76
CA LEU A 86 2.68 -11.71 3.95
C LEU A 86 1.80 -10.46 3.89
N SER A 87 2.43 -9.28 3.78
CA SER A 87 1.73 -8.02 3.57
C SER A 87 1.17 -7.95 2.14
N SER A 88 1.75 -7.15 1.26
CA SER A 88 1.45 -7.15 -0.17
C SER A 88 2.60 -7.78 -0.94
N ILE A 89 2.28 -8.38 -2.08
CA ILE A 89 3.30 -8.92 -2.99
C ILE A 89 3.46 -7.97 -4.17
N LYS A 90 4.70 -7.72 -4.58
CA LYS A 90 4.97 -7.01 -5.83
C LYS A 90 4.46 -7.84 -7.00
N ILE A 91 3.87 -7.15 -7.98
CA ILE A 91 3.19 -7.82 -9.09
C ILE A 91 4.18 -8.65 -9.92
N ASP A 92 5.35 -8.12 -10.22
CA ASP A 92 6.42 -8.81 -10.95
C ASP A 92 7.00 -10.01 -10.19
N ALA A 93 6.99 -9.96 -8.86
CA ALA A 93 7.50 -11.02 -7.99
C ALA A 93 6.47 -12.15 -7.68
N ILE A 94 5.29 -12.12 -8.29
CA ILE A 94 4.30 -13.20 -8.15
C ILE A 94 4.75 -14.39 -9.00
N GLU A 95 5.13 -15.48 -8.33
CA GLU A 95 5.58 -16.72 -8.95
C GLU A 95 4.85 -17.93 -8.36
N ALA A 96 4.68 -18.98 -9.17
CA ALA A 96 3.93 -20.17 -8.76
C ALA A 96 4.47 -20.84 -7.47
N PRO A 97 5.78 -20.98 -7.23
CA PRO A 97 6.29 -21.59 -6.00
C PRO A 97 5.83 -20.84 -4.74
N ILE A 98 5.89 -19.50 -4.76
CA ILE A 98 5.46 -18.66 -3.63
C ILE A 98 3.96 -18.84 -3.38
N LEU A 99 3.15 -18.78 -4.44
CA LEU A 99 1.70 -18.97 -4.33
C LEU A 99 1.34 -20.35 -3.80
N GLN A 100 2.04 -21.40 -4.23
CA GLN A 100 1.81 -22.77 -3.76
C GLN A 100 2.12 -22.94 -2.27
N ILE A 101 3.20 -22.35 -1.78
CA ILE A 101 3.53 -22.37 -0.35
C ILE A 101 2.42 -21.70 0.46
N LEU A 102 1.99 -20.51 0.07
CA LEU A 102 0.93 -19.77 0.74
C LEU A 102 -0.42 -20.52 0.68
N ALA A 103 -0.78 -21.06 -0.49
CA ALA A 103 -2.01 -21.81 -0.67
C ALA A 103 -2.07 -23.09 0.18
N LYS A 104 -0.95 -23.80 0.34
CA LYS A 104 -0.82 -24.97 1.23
C LYS A 104 -1.09 -24.62 2.70
N GLN A 105 -0.74 -23.40 3.10
CA GLN A 105 -0.99 -22.90 4.45
C GLN A 105 -2.41 -22.36 4.67
N GLY A 106 -3.27 -22.48 3.66
CA GLY A 106 -4.66 -22.04 3.74
C GLY A 106 -4.89 -20.58 3.32
N GLU A 107 -3.86 -19.85 2.88
CA GLU A 107 -4.06 -18.49 2.38
C GLU A 107 -4.92 -18.50 1.11
N ARG A 108 -5.92 -17.62 1.08
CA ARG A 108 -6.88 -17.49 -0.04
C ARG A 108 -7.03 -16.05 -0.52
N ALA A 109 -6.37 -15.12 0.14
CA ALA A 109 -6.38 -13.71 -0.20
C ALA A 109 -4.96 -13.23 -0.51
N LEU A 110 -4.81 -12.42 -1.54
CA LEU A 110 -3.57 -11.76 -1.88
C LEU A 110 -3.81 -10.26 -2.11
N ALA A 111 -2.82 -9.44 -1.80
CA ALA A 111 -2.85 -8.02 -2.08
C ALA A 111 -1.72 -7.63 -3.04
N ILE A 112 -2.06 -6.86 -4.06
CA ILE A 112 -1.12 -6.26 -5.01
C ILE A 112 -1.38 -4.77 -5.14
N ALA A 113 -0.40 -4.02 -5.61
CA ALA A 113 -0.46 -2.57 -5.69
C ALA A 113 -0.16 -2.09 -7.12
N PRO A 114 -1.14 -2.10 -8.04
CA PRO A 114 -0.98 -1.49 -9.36
C PRO A 114 -0.88 0.04 -9.28
N GLU A 115 -1.45 0.66 -8.24
CA GLU A 115 -1.47 2.09 -7.92
C GLU A 115 -2.33 2.93 -8.86
N ALA A 116 -2.30 2.69 -10.18
CA ALA A 116 -3.04 3.44 -11.19
C ALA A 116 -3.73 2.52 -12.21
N GLY A 117 -4.78 3.03 -12.84
CA GLY A 117 -5.62 2.29 -13.79
C GLY A 117 -4.95 1.96 -15.12
N ASN A 118 -3.90 2.68 -15.53
CA ASN A 118 -3.27 2.48 -16.84
C ASN A 118 -1.75 2.59 -16.79
N GLU A 119 -1.09 2.10 -17.86
CA GLU A 119 0.38 2.09 -17.94
C GLU A 119 0.99 3.48 -18.01
N ARG A 120 0.31 4.47 -18.62
CA ARG A 120 0.81 5.83 -18.71
C ARG A 120 1.08 6.40 -17.32
N LEU A 121 0.06 6.32 -16.46
CA LEU A 121 0.15 6.87 -15.11
C LEU A 121 1.06 6.01 -14.22
N ARG A 122 1.05 4.68 -14.38
CA ARG A 122 2.01 3.80 -13.69
C ARG A 122 3.46 4.14 -14.04
N ARG A 123 3.79 4.36 -15.30
CA ARG A 123 5.13 4.82 -15.72
C ARG A 123 5.46 6.19 -15.15
N HIS A 124 4.48 7.11 -15.11
CA HIS A 124 4.69 8.45 -14.54
C HIS A 124 5.09 8.38 -13.07
N ILE A 125 4.49 7.51 -12.27
CA ILE A 125 4.83 7.31 -10.87
C ILE A 125 6.03 6.35 -10.65
N ASN A 126 6.72 5.97 -11.72
CA ASN A 126 7.82 4.98 -11.73
C ASN A 126 7.42 3.57 -11.24
N LYS A 127 6.18 3.15 -11.53
CA LYS A 127 5.69 1.79 -11.25
C LYS A 127 5.79 0.95 -12.53
N LYS A 128 6.73 0.00 -12.56
CA LYS A 128 7.07 -0.79 -13.76
C LYS A 128 6.14 -1.99 -13.96
N VAL A 129 4.84 -1.74 -14.08
CA VAL A 129 3.81 -2.76 -14.25
C VAL A 129 3.02 -2.48 -15.53
N SER A 130 3.07 -3.40 -16.49
CA SER A 130 2.25 -3.36 -17.70
C SER A 130 0.87 -3.97 -17.48
N ASP A 131 -0.10 -3.66 -18.36
CA ASP A 131 -1.42 -4.27 -18.33
C ASP A 131 -1.36 -5.78 -18.62
N ALA A 132 -0.45 -6.20 -19.51
CA ALA A 132 -0.21 -7.61 -19.78
C ALA A 132 0.29 -8.35 -18.54
N MET A 133 1.33 -7.81 -17.88
CA MET A 133 1.86 -8.37 -16.64
C MET A 133 0.77 -8.48 -15.57
N LEU A 134 -0.05 -7.43 -15.40
CA LEU A 134 -1.12 -7.42 -14.40
C LEU A 134 -2.15 -8.53 -14.65
N ARG A 135 -2.56 -8.73 -15.92
CA ARG A 135 -3.47 -9.80 -16.32
C ARG A 135 -2.86 -11.19 -16.11
N ASP A 136 -1.61 -11.38 -16.51
CA ASP A 136 -0.95 -12.70 -16.41
C ASP A 136 -0.73 -13.09 -14.94
N LYS A 137 -0.31 -12.14 -14.10
CA LYS A 137 -0.13 -12.41 -12.67
C LYS A 137 -1.47 -12.61 -11.95
N ALA A 138 -2.53 -11.91 -12.32
CA ALA A 138 -3.87 -12.16 -11.78
C ALA A 138 -4.36 -13.58 -12.15
N ARG A 139 -4.16 -14.01 -13.40
CA ARG A 139 -4.48 -15.39 -13.82
C ARG A 139 -3.71 -16.41 -12.98
N LEU A 140 -2.41 -16.20 -12.81
CA LEU A 140 -1.56 -17.08 -11.99
C LEU A 140 -2.05 -17.17 -10.55
N VAL A 141 -2.46 -16.06 -9.93
CA VAL A 141 -3.01 -16.01 -8.57
C VAL A 141 -4.26 -16.88 -8.46
N PHE A 142 -5.25 -16.66 -9.33
CA PHE A 142 -6.51 -17.42 -9.26
C PHE A 142 -6.35 -18.88 -9.63
N ALA A 143 -5.50 -19.23 -10.61
CA ALA A 143 -5.16 -20.61 -10.96
C ALA A 143 -4.52 -21.38 -9.80
N ASN A 144 -3.76 -20.70 -8.91
CA ASN A 144 -3.17 -21.30 -7.69
C ASN A 144 -4.11 -21.35 -6.48
N GLY A 145 -5.40 -21.08 -6.67
CA GLY A 145 -6.41 -21.35 -5.64
C GLY A 145 -6.74 -20.18 -4.72
N PHE A 146 -6.23 -19.00 -5.02
CA PHE A 146 -6.67 -17.79 -4.33
C PHE A 146 -8.08 -17.42 -4.79
N THR A 147 -8.88 -16.93 -3.86
CA THR A 147 -10.28 -16.54 -4.12
C THR A 147 -10.51 -15.06 -3.90
N ARG A 148 -9.51 -14.34 -3.40
CA ARG A 148 -9.60 -12.89 -3.20
C ARG A 148 -8.32 -12.21 -3.62
N LEU A 149 -8.44 -11.19 -4.47
CA LEU A 149 -7.33 -10.33 -4.86
C LEU A 149 -7.66 -8.88 -4.50
N LYS A 150 -6.91 -8.31 -3.56
CA LYS A 150 -7.00 -6.91 -3.19
C LYS A 150 -6.08 -6.08 -4.08
N LEU A 151 -6.61 -4.99 -4.61
CA LEU A 151 -5.91 -4.06 -5.50
C LEU A 151 -5.74 -2.73 -4.77
N TYR A 152 -4.53 -2.35 -4.42
CA TYR A 152 -4.27 -1.00 -3.93
C TYR A 152 -4.13 -0.04 -5.10
N LEU A 153 -4.95 1.01 -5.08
CA LEU A 153 -5.06 2.01 -6.12
C LEU A 153 -5.08 3.40 -5.50
N GLN A 154 -4.67 4.40 -6.25
CA GLN A 154 -4.65 5.79 -5.82
C GLN A 154 -5.42 6.67 -6.82
N VAL A 155 -6.03 7.73 -6.29
CA VAL A 155 -6.62 8.84 -7.05
C VAL A 155 -6.00 10.16 -6.61
N GLY A 156 -5.99 11.16 -7.50
CA GLY A 156 -5.34 12.45 -7.23
C GLY A 156 -3.84 12.43 -7.43
N LEU A 157 -3.31 11.47 -8.18
CA LEU A 157 -1.91 11.43 -8.56
C LEU A 157 -1.52 12.62 -9.46
N PRO A 158 -0.28 13.12 -9.38
CA PRO A 158 0.20 14.13 -10.33
C PRO A 158 -0.02 13.71 -11.78
N THR A 159 -0.51 14.62 -12.61
CA THR A 159 -0.88 14.42 -14.03
C THR A 159 -2.05 13.46 -14.29
N GLU A 160 -2.78 13.05 -13.25
CA GLU A 160 -3.98 12.22 -13.39
C GLU A 160 -5.09 13.00 -14.10
N THR A 161 -5.73 12.35 -15.05
CA THR A 161 -6.91 12.85 -15.77
C THR A 161 -8.15 12.04 -15.38
N ASP A 162 -9.35 12.51 -15.74
CA ASP A 162 -10.58 11.74 -15.53
C ASP A 162 -10.59 10.42 -16.31
N GLU A 163 -9.88 10.36 -17.43
CA GLU A 163 -9.76 9.11 -18.20
C GLU A 163 -8.90 8.09 -17.44
N ASP A 164 -7.85 8.51 -16.73
CA ASP A 164 -7.06 7.62 -15.89
C ASP A 164 -7.90 7.02 -14.74
N VAL A 165 -8.85 7.79 -14.21
CA VAL A 165 -9.79 7.30 -13.20
C VAL A 165 -10.78 6.29 -13.79
N ARG A 166 -11.26 6.52 -15.04
CA ARG A 166 -12.08 5.53 -15.76
C ARG A 166 -11.31 4.24 -16.06
N ASP A 167 -10.01 4.37 -16.33
CA ASP A 167 -9.15 3.20 -16.55
C ASP A 167 -8.98 2.33 -15.30
N ILE A 168 -9.16 2.87 -14.09
CA ILE A 168 -9.27 2.05 -12.88
C ILE A 168 -10.45 1.08 -13.01
N VAL A 169 -11.61 1.57 -13.47
CA VAL A 169 -12.81 0.75 -13.66
C VAL A 169 -12.58 -0.33 -14.72
N ARG A 170 -11.98 0.03 -15.86
CA ARG A 170 -11.67 -0.91 -16.95
C ARG A 170 -10.70 -2.00 -16.49
N THR A 171 -9.63 -1.60 -15.79
CA THR A 171 -8.65 -2.56 -15.24
C THR A 171 -9.30 -3.53 -14.26
N VAL A 172 -10.14 -3.06 -13.36
CA VAL A 172 -10.86 -3.93 -12.42
C VAL A 172 -11.84 -4.85 -13.16
N ALA A 173 -12.52 -4.35 -14.19
CA ALA A 173 -13.42 -5.17 -15.01
C ALA A 173 -12.67 -6.28 -15.76
N ASP A 174 -11.53 -5.97 -16.38
CA ASP A 174 -10.67 -6.95 -17.05
C ASP A 174 -10.18 -8.05 -16.10
N LEU A 175 -9.69 -7.64 -14.94
CA LEU A 175 -9.22 -8.59 -13.91
C LEU A 175 -10.37 -9.42 -13.33
N ARG A 176 -11.58 -8.87 -13.27
CA ARG A 176 -12.78 -9.57 -12.84
C ARG A 176 -13.15 -10.69 -13.81
N GLU A 177 -13.07 -10.44 -15.10
CA GLU A 177 -13.32 -11.50 -16.11
C GLU A 177 -12.32 -12.67 -15.96
N ILE A 178 -11.05 -12.36 -15.71
CA ILE A 178 -10.02 -13.38 -15.37
C ILE A 178 -10.41 -14.15 -14.11
N ALA A 179 -10.77 -13.42 -13.04
CA ALA A 179 -11.16 -14.03 -11.77
C ALA A 179 -12.39 -14.97 -11.93
N ILE A 180 -13.37 -14.58 -12.75
CA ILE A 180 -14.55 -15.39 -13.04
C ILE A 180 -14.18 -16.63 -13.84
N ALA A 181 -13.36 -16.49 -14.89
CA ALA A 181 -12.93 -17.59 -15.74
C ALA A 181 -12.17 -18.67 -14.95
N GLU A 182 -11.14 -18.26 -14.22
CA GLU A 182 -10.32 -19.16 -13.39
C GLU A 182 -11.13 -19.75 -12.22
N GLY A 183 -11.99 -18.93 -11.61
CA GLY A 183 -12.87 -19.38 -10.54
C GLY A 183 -13.85 -20.46 -10.99
N ARG A 184 -14.48 -20.29 -12.18
CA ARG A 184 -15.37 -21.29 -12.76
C ARG A 184 -14.65 -22.59 -13.08
N ALA A 185 -13.46 -22.52 -13.68
CA ALA A 185 -12.64 -23.69 -13.98
C ALA A 185 -12.30 -24.49 -12.71
N ALA A 186 -12.14 -23.80 -11.57
CA ALA A 186 -11.81 -24.42 -10.28
C ALA A 186 -13.02 -24.68 -9.36
N GLY A 187 -14.25 -24.43 -9.82
CA GLY A 187 -15.48 -24.59 -9.02
C GLY A 187 -15.54 -23.62 -7.81
N ARG A 188 -14.98 -22.43 -7.92
CA ARG A 188 -14.84 -21.45 -6.82
C ARG A 188 -15.38 -20.08 -7.23
N VAL A 189 -15.79 -19.30 -6.22
CA VAL A 189 -16.14 -17.88 -6.42
C VAL A 189 -14.90 -17.05 -6.10
N ALA A 190 -14.43 -16.28 -7.07
CA ALA A 190 -13.33 -15.34 -6.90
C ALA A 190 -13.85 -13.90 -6.76
N GLN A 191 -13.18 -13.08 -5.96
CA GLN A 191 -13.57 -11.71 -5.66
C GLN A 191 -12.38 -10.76 -5.83
N LEU A 192 -12.63 -9.60 -6.40
CA LEU A 192 -11.71 -8.47 -6.40
C LEU A 192 -12.09 -7.47 -5.30
N VAL A 193 -11.09 -6.88 -4.67
CA VAL A 193 -11.28 -5.84 -3.66
C VAL A 193 -10.44 -4.61 -4.04
N PRO A 194 -10.92 -3.75 -4.96
CA PRO A 194 -10.28 -2.47 -5.21
C PRO A 194 -10.32 -1.60 -3.94
N SER A 195 -9.14 -1.26 -3.43
CA SER A 195 -8.94 -0.40 -2.26
C SER A 195 -8.30 0.89 -2.75
N VAL A 196 -9.10 1.95 -2.84
CA VAL A 196 -8.70 3.21 -3.46
C VAL A 196 -8.46 4.26 -2.39
N ASN A 197 -7.23 4.78 -2.35
CA ASN A 197 -6.81 5.85 -1.45
C ASN A 197 -6.51 7.13 -2.24
N ALA A 198 -6.57 8.27 -1.56
CA ALA A 198 -6.04 9.50 -2.13
C ALA A 198 -4.50 9.45 -2.16
N PHE A 199 -3.90 10.00 -3.21
CA PHE A 199 -2.47 10.28 -3.22
C PHE A 199 -2.15 11.34 -2.15
N ILE A 200 -1.19 11.05 -1.29
CA ILE A 200 -0.72 11.95 -0.24
C ILE A 200 0.74 12.27 -0.48
N PRO A 201 1.09 13.53 -0.77
CA PRO A 201 2.47 13.97 -0.91
C PRO A 201 3.24 13.72 0.39
N LYS A 202 4.41 13.12 0.28
CA LYS A 202 5.24 12.79 1.44
C LYS A 202 6.62 13.46 1.35
N PRO A 203 7.17 13.94 2.48
CA PRO A 203 8.52 14.49 2.54
C PRO A 203 9.55 13.51 1.98
N HIS A 204 10.66 14.03 1.48
CA HIS A 204 11.78 13.25 0.92
C HIS A 204 11.43 12.39 -0.30
N THR A 205 10.27 12.59 -0.93
CA THR A 205 9.92 11.96 -2.19
C THR A 205 10.02 12.96 -3.35
N PRO A 206 10.12 12.52 -4.61
CA PRO A 206 10.00 13.42 -5.77
C PRO A 206 8.69 14.21 -5.82
N TYR A 207 7.69 13.81 -5.06
CA TYR A 207 6.38 14.46 -4.99
C TYR A 207 6.14 15.23 -3.67
N GLU A 208 7.22 15.58 -2.94
CA GLU A 208 7.09 16.30 -1.67
C GLU A 208 6.44 17.68 -1.82
N ASP A 209 6.67 18.34 -2.98
CA ASP A 209 6.11 19.67 -3.29
C ASP A 209 4.75 19.61 -4.00
N GLU A 210 4.28 18.41 -4.31
CA GLU A 210 2.96 18.23 -4.91
C GLU A 210 1.83 18.51 -3.91
N SER A 211 0.63 18.63 -4.44
CA SER A 211 -0.57 18.93 -3.67
C SER A 211 -1.41 17.71 -3.40
N LEU A 212 -2.07 17.67 -2.27
CA LEU A 212 -3.29 16.87 -2.16
C LEU A 212 -4.33 17.44 -3.13
N ALA A 213 -4.96 16.59 -3.92
CA ALA A 213 -6.07 17.00 -4.77
C ALA A 213 -7.20 17.65 -3.94
N SER A 214 -7.98 18.55 -4.54
CA SER A 214 -9.06 19.24 -3.81
C SER A 214 -10.06 18.25 -3.23
N GLU A 215 -10.68 18.61 -2.10
CA GLU A 215 -11.70 17.76 -1.46
C GLU A 215 -12.86 17.46 -2.42
N GLU A 216 -13.25 18.45 -3.25
CA GLU A 216 -14.29 18.28 -4.27
C GLU A 216 -13.89 17.23 -5.30
N SER A 217 -12.70 17.35 -5.87
CA SER A 217 -12.17 16.38 -6.85
C SER A 217 -12.06 14.98 -6.27
N LEU A 218 -11.55 14.85 -5.04
CA LEU A 218 -11.47 13.53 -4.38
C LEU A 218 -12.87 12.93 -4.13
N LYS A 219 -13.84 13.73 -3.69
CA LYS A 219 -15.24 13.29 -3.49
C LYS A 219 -15.85 12.80 -4.79
N GLU A 220 -15.69 13.56 -5.87
CA GLU A 220 -16.23 13.21 -7.20
C GLU A 220 -15.63 11.90 -7.71
N LYS A 221 -14.30 11.75 -7.67
CA LYS A 221 -13.59 10.55 -8.13
C LYS A 221 -13.97 9.32 -7.32
N LEU A 222 -13.97 9.41 -5.98
CA LEU A 222 -14.33 8.28 -5.12
C LEU A 222 -15.81 7.90 -5.27
N ALA A 223 -16.72 8.89 -5.38
CA ALA A 223 -18.13 8.62 -5.62
C ALA A 223 -18.38 8.01 -7.01
N PHE A 224 -17.65 8.43 -8.03
CA PHE A 224 -17.67 7.81 -9.35
C PHE A 224 -17.27 6.33 -9.26
N LEU A 225 -16.11 6.04 -8.69
CA LEU A 225 -15.60 4.67 -8.56
C LEU A 225 -16.56 3.79 -7.73
N GLN A 226 -17.12 4.32 -6.65
CA GLN A 226 -18.09 3.59 -5.84
C GLN A 226 -19.31 3.18 -6.68
N ARG A 227 -19.92 4.11 -7.44
CA ARG A 227 -21.08 3.81 -8.30
C ARG A 227 -20.76 2.75 -9.34
N GLU A 228 -19.60 2.86 -10.01
CA GLU A 228 -19.21 1.90 -11.04
C GLU A 228 -19.01 0.50 -10.47
N PHE A 229 -18.42 0.39 -9.27
CA PHE A 229 -18.14 -0.90 -8.65
C PHE A 229 -19.35 -1.51 -7.93
N GLU A 230 -20.30 -0.71 -7.43
CA GLU A 230 -21.56 -1.21 -6.85
C GLU A 230 -22.37 -2.06 -7.84
N GLY A 231 -22.26 -1.76 -9.14
CA GLY A 231 -22.90 -2.54 -10.22
C GLY A 231 -22.15 -3.81 -10.63
N MET A 232 -20.93 -4.01 -10.14
CA MET A 232 -20.08 -5.15 -10.55
C MET A 232 -20.18 -6.31 -9.56
N GLY A 233 -20.83 -7.41 -9.96
CA GLY A 233 -20.78 -8.66 -9.16
C GLY A 233 -19.34 -9.14 -8.94
N ASN A 234 -19.05 -9.71 -7.77
CA ASN A 234 -17.72 -10.18 -7.35
C ASN A 234 -16.66 -9.07 -7.17
N VAL A 235 -17.08 -7.82 -7.06
CA VAL A 235 -16.21 -6.67 -6.72
C VAL A 235 -16.69 -6.06 -5.42
N ALA A 236 -15.78 -5.85 -4.46
CA ALA A 236 -16.06 -5.23 -3.18
C ALA A 236 -15.20 -3.98 -3.01
N PHE A 237 -15.74 -2.83 -3.36
CA PHE A 237 -15.04 -1.55 -3.30
C PHE A 237 -14.75 -1.13 -1.85
N ARG A 238 -13.57 -0.56 -1.65
CA ARG A 238 -13.17 0.14 -0.42
C ARG A 238 -12.51 1.45 -0.81
N GLY A 239 -13.09 2.56 -0.38
CA GLY A 239 -12.56 3.91 -0.58
C GLY A 239 -12.12 4.53 0.74
N MET A 240 -11.01 5.27 0.72
CA MET A 240 -10.62 6.15 1.80
C MET A 240 -11.60 7.31 1.91
N SER A 241 -11.91 7.78 3.11
CA SER A 241 -12.68 9.01 3.24
C SER A 241 -11.81 10.22 2.95
N VAL A 242 -12.43 11.28 2.40
CA VAL A 242 -11.70 12.54 2.12
C VAL A 242 -11.17 13.18 3.41
N GLY A 243 -11.89 13.03 4.52
CA GLY A 243 -11.43 13.51 5.82
C GLY A 243 -10.13 12.80 6.28
N GLU A 244 -10.05 11.48 6.09
CA GLU A 244 -8.82 10.73 6.35
C GLU A 244 -7.67 11.19 5.45
N ALA A 245 -7.93 11.44 4.16
CA ALA A 245 -6.91 11.94 3.25
C ALA A 245 -6.35 13.30 3.67
N VAL A 246 -7.23 14.23 4.05
CA VAL A 246 -6.81 15.55 4.56
C VAL A 246 -6.01 15.42 5.86
N TRP A 247 -6.45 14.54 6.76
CA TRP A 247 -5.76 14.30 8.02
C TRP A 247 -4.37 13.70 7.82
N GLU A 248 -4.25 12.67 6.98
CA GLU A 248 -2.94 12.09 6.64
C GLU A 248 -2.00 13.08 5.96
N ALA A 249 -2.52 13.91 5.04
CA ALA A 249 -1.73 14.94 4.38
C ALA A 249 -1.25 16.00 5.37
N TYR A 250 -2.09 16.37 6.33
CA TYR A 250 -1.71 17.27 7.41
C TYR A 250 -0.58 16.66 8.25
N LEU A 251 -0.73 15.43 8.73
CA LEU A 251 0.28 14.72 9.50
C LEU A 251 1.60 14.54 8.76
N ALA A 252 1.54 14.37 7.44
CA ALA A 252 2.72 14.19 6.61
C ALA A 252 3.54 15.48 6.40
N LYS A 253 2.91 16.66 6.53
CA LYS A 253 3.51 17.96 6.18
C LYS A 253 3.60 18.95 7.35
N MET A 254 2.92 18.70 8.48
CA MET A 254 2.94 19.61 9.62
C MET A 254 4.32 19.68 10.28
N ASP A 255 4.57 20.79 10.92
CA ASP A 255 5.71 21.04 11.80
C ASP A 255 5.28 21.07 13.30
N GLU A 256 6.16 21.51 14.19
CA GLU A 256 5.88 21.62 15.62
C GLU A 256 4.70 22.52 15.97
N THR A 257 4.32 23.44 15.10
CA THR A 257 3.15 24.31 15.32
C THR A 257 1.81 23.56 15.33
N GLY A 258 1.80 22.30 14.86
CA GLY A 258 0.65 21.42 14.88
C GLY A 258 0.51 20.58 16.16
N ALA A 259 1.44 20.68 17.12
CA ALA A 259 1.48 19.82 18.31
C ALA A 259 0.20 19.89 19.14
N ASP A 260 -0.39 21.07 19.28
CA ASP A 260 -1.65 21.28 20.01
C ASP A 260 -2.84 20.51 19.42
N ILE A 261 -2.88 20.37 18.08
CA ILE A 261 -3.92 19.59 17.39
C ILE A 261 -3.70 18.08 17.63
N LEU A 262 -2.43 17.64 17.65
CA LEU A 262 -2.10 16.25 17.97
C LEU A 262 -2.43 15.91 19.43
N GLU A 263 -2.17 16.79 20.38
CA GLU A 263 -2.53 16.60 21.77
C GLU A 263 -4.05 16.45 21.95
N GLN A 264 -4.84 17.25 21.25
CA GLN A 264 -6.30 17.12 21.23
C GLN A 264 -6.73 15.76 20.65
N ALA A 265 -6.12 15.32 19.55
CA ALA A 265 -6.40 14.01 18.96
C ALA A 265 -6.04 12.86 19.93
N ALA A 266 -4.86 12.94 20.57
CA ALA A 266 -4.40 11.98 21.57
C ALA A 266 -5.30 11.97 22.82
N SER A 267 -5.91 13.11 23.16
CA SER A 267 -6.89 13.23 24.25
C SER A 267 -8.29 12.71 23.88
N GLY A 268 -8.45 12.16 22.66
CA GLY A 268 -9.70 11.53 22.21
C GLY A 268 -10.66 12.48 21.50
N VAL A 269 -10.24 13.69 21.12
CA VAL A 269 -11.07 14.54 20.26
C VAL A 269 -11.17 13.91 18.86
N PRO A 270 -12.39 13.66 18.33
CA PRO A 270 -12.57 13.04 17.04
C PRO A 270 -11.91 13.85 15.91
N VAL A 271 -11.18 13.20 15.02
CA VAL A 271 -10.49 13.82 13.87
C VAL A 271 -11.44 14.70 13.05
N ARG A 272 -12.67 14.25 12.81
CA ARG A 272 -13.70 15.05 12.10
C ARG A 272 -13.96 16.40 12.76
N ARG A 273 -13.91 16.47 14.08
CA ARG A 273 -14.07 17.73 14.83
C ARG A 273 -12.84 18.62 14.66
N LEU A 274 -11.65 18.06 14.78
CA LEU A 274 -10.39 18.78 14.57
C LEU A 274 -10.28 19.37 13.17
N LEU A 275 -10.62 18.60 12.14
CA LEU A 275 -10.67 19.07 10.74
C LEU A 275 -11.61 20.26 10.55
N LYS A 276 -12.71 20.35 11.31
CA LYS A 276 -13.66 21.47 11.27
C LYS A 276 -13.14 22.68 12.06
N GLU A 277 -12.69 22.46 13.28
CA GLU A 277 -12.27 23.52 14.20
C GLU A 277 -10.96 24.20 13.76
N HIS A 278 -10.03 23.43 13.17
CA HIS A 278 -8.72 23.91 12.71
C HIS A 278 -8.62 24.01 11.19
N ARG A 279 -9.74 24.15 10.48
CA ARG A 279 -9.82 24.06 9.02
C ARG A 279 -8.80 24.94 8.29
N GLU A 280 -8.65 26.19 8.70
CA GLU A 280 -7.74 27.14 8.05
C GLU A 280 -6.28 26.77 8.27
N ARG A 281 -5.90 26.40 9.49
CA ARG A 281 -4.52 25.93 9.81
C ARG A 281 -4.17 24.67 9.05
N ILE A 282 -5.06 23.68 9.02
CA ILE A 282 -4.87 22.43 8.30
C ILE A 282 -4.77 22.68 6.80
N ALA A 283 -5.65 23.53 6.26
CA ALA A 283 -5.64 23.87 4.84
C ALA A 283 -4.36 24.60 4.41
N ALA A 284 -3.81 25.43 5.26
CA ALA A 284 -2.55 26.13 5.01
C ALA A 284 -1.35 25.16 4.90
N VAL A 285 -1.38 24.04 5.64
CA VAL A 285 -0.35 23.00 5.58
C VAL A 285 -0.53 22.07 4.36
N VAL A 286 -1.78 21.71 4.05
CA VAL A 286 -2.10 20.68 3.04
C VAL A 286 -2.14 21.26 1.62
N ARG A 287 -2.53 22.53 1.46
CA ARG A 287 -2.55 23.19 0.15
C ARG A 287 -1.13 23.49 -0.33
N PRO A 288 -0.86 23.40 -1.64
CA PRO A 288 0.38 23.93 -2.14
C PRO A 288 0.36 25.44 -1.92
N SER A 289 1.31 25.96 -1.22
CA SER A 289 1.72 27.30 -1.55
C SER A 289 2.30 27.20 -2.96
N CYS A 290 1.84 28.00 -3.88
CA CYS A 290 2.49 28.19 -5.21
C CYS A 290 3.96 28.64 -5.05
N VAL A 291 4.41 28.77 -3.82
CA VAL A 291 5.77 29.08 -3.37
C VAL A 291 6.01 28.21 -2.15
N ASN A 292 6.98 27.31 -2.21
CA ASN A 292 7.47 26.59 -1.05
C ASN A 292 7.69 27.59 0.10
N PRO A 293 6.99 27.53 1.24
CA PRO A 293 7.18 28.47 2.35
C PRO A 293 8.64 28.56 2.78
N ALA A 294 9.39 27.46 2.72
CA ALA A 294 10.83 27.43 2.99
C ALA A 294 11.63 28.21 1.92
N ALA A 295 11.16 28.26 0.66
CA ALA A 295 11.79 29.05 -0.38
C ALA A 295 11.54 30.56 -0.22
N VAL A 296 10.42 30.95 0.43
CA VAL A 296 10.09 32.36 0.71
C VAL A 296 10.66 32.84 2.04
N SER A 297 10.63 32.00 3.07
CA SER A 297 11.08 32.34 4.41
C SER A 297 12.54 32.04 4.69
N GLY A 298 13.23 31.30 3.82
CA GLY A 298 14.57 30.76 4.09
C GLY A 298 14.60 29.75 5.24
N ALA A 299 13.46 29.39 5.81
CA ALA A 299 13.37 28.38 6.84
C ALA A 299 13.57 26.98 6.25
N PRO A 300 14.32 26.10 6.91
CA PRO A 300 14.47 24.72 6.47
C PRO A 300 13.09 24.00 6.48
N ALA A 301 12.88 23.10 5.52
CA ALA A 301 11.67 22.27 5.52
C ALA A 301 11.55 21.50 6.84
N PRO A 302 10.34 21.24 7.37
CA PRO A 302 10.12 20.62 8.68
C PRO A 302 10.92 19.32 8.91
N TRP A 303 11.15 18.55 7.87
CA TRP A 303 11.87 17.27 7.91
C TRP A 303 13.32 17.33 7.42
N SER A 304 13.88 18.56 7.23
CA SER A 304 15.23 18.74 6.70
C SER A 304 16.34 18.19 7.61
N PHE A 305 16.07 18.01 8.90
CA PHE A 305 16.98 17.37 9.86
C PHE A 305 17.14 15.87 9.65
N ILE A 306 16.23 15.23 8.91
CA ILE A 306 16.38 13.82 8.54
C ILE A 306 17.30 13.77 7.33
N SER A 307 18.57 13.40 7.54
CA SER A 307 19.55 13.28 6.46
C SER A 307 19.17 12.14 5.51
N LYS A 308 19.12 12.44 4.22
CA LYS A 308 19.17 11.41 3.18
C LYS A 308 20.56 10.77 3.25
N ARG A 309 20.67 9.54 3.69
CA ARG A 309 21.94 8.78 3.65
C ARG A 309 22.12 8.14 2.31
#